data_d5aace8382cac917cd599e7841dc9a7c
#
_entry.id   d5aace8382cac917cd599e7841dc9a7c
#
_cell.length_a   1.000
_cell.length_b   1.000
_cell.length_c   1.000
_cell.angle_alpha   90.00
_cell.angle_beta   90.00
_cell.angle_gamma   90.00
#
_symmetry.space_group_name_H-M   'P 1'
#
loop_
_entity.id
_entity.type
_entity.pdbx_description
1 polymer ?
#
loop_
_entity_poly.entity_id
_entity_poly.type
_entity_poly.pdbx_seq_one_letter_code
_entity_poly.pdbx_strand_id
1 'polypeptide(L)'
;CKKVLFAGKVNKPKFSKLKLDLKGVYYISKIIKKSKIGDAAILKEIIDIFKKEGIKTISSTFFTPELNFSRGNYTKNKPDNNDKRDIKNAIKFLHKSKPYSYIQAAVGRNNLVILEKQKGTQDMLKNIKKQKNISNGVLVKFPKKKQDKRIDLPTVGLSTLKQCKSAGLKGIVLKHKSNIFLDNNEAINFANKNKMFILVKWKKLFHF
;
A
#
# COMPACT_ATOMS: atom_id res chain seq x y z
N CYS A 1 -1.01 -9.41 28.30
CA CYS A 1 -1.64 -9.33 26.95
C CYS A 1 -1.25 -10.53 26.10
N LYS A 2 -2.22 -11.24 25.50
CA LYS A 2 -1.94 -12.42 24.63
C LYS A 2 -1.99 -12.11 23.13
N LYS A 3 -2.52 -10.95 22.75
CA LYS A 3 -2.68 -10.52 21.35
C LYS A 3 -2.31 -9.05 21.21
N VAL A 4 -1.68 -8.69 20.08
CA VAL A 4 -1.33 -7.32 19.72
C VAL A 4 -1.78 -7.02 18.30
N LEU A 5 -2.26 -5.80 18.07
CA LEU A 5 -2.65 -5.27 16.78
C LEU A 5 -1.91 -3.96 16.54
N PHE A 6 -1.42 -3.76 15.33
CA PHE A 6 -0.77 -2.52 14.90
C PHE A 6 -1.76 -1.70 14.07
N ALA A 7 -2.03 -0.47 14.50
CA ALA A 7 -2.90 0.46 13.78
C ALA A 7 -2.30 1.87 13.80
N GLY A 8 -2.51 2.60 12.71
CA GLY A 8 -2.07 3.97 12.56
C GLY A 8 -0.61 4.13 12.13
N LYS A 9 -0.16 5.40 12.09
CA LYS A 9 1.20 5.77 11.70
C LYS A 9 2.10 5.84 12.93
N VAL A 10 3.21 5.12 12.89
CA VAL A 10 4.24 5.19 13.94
C VAL A 10 5.43 5.99 13.42
N ASN A 11 5.81 7.02 14.17
CA ASN A 11 7.06 7.73 13.90
C ASN A 11 8.22 6.99 14.56
N LYS A 12 9.34 6.87 13.81
CA LYS A 12 10.54 6.21 14.31
C LYS A 12 11.07 6.98 15.55
N PRO A 13 11.16 6.34 16.71
CA PRO A 13 11.66 7.02 17.91
C PRO A 13 13.16 7.29 17.78
N LYS A 14 13.64 8.32 18.48
CA LYS A 14 15.09 8.51 18.70
C LYS A 14 15.53 7.49 19.76
N PHE A 15 16.24 6.45 19.34
CA PHE A 15 16.66 5.34 20.20
C PHE A 15 17.43 5.78 21.45
N SER A 16 18.22 6.87 21.34
CA SER A 16 18.97 7.44 22.46
C SER A 16 18.10 8.07 23.57
N LYS A 17 16.80 8.29 23.33
CA LYS A 17 15.87 8.88 24.30
C LYS A 17 14.94 7.85 24.95
N LEU A 18 15.08 6.57 24.61
CA LEU A 18 14.25 5.51 25.17
C LEU A 18 14.74 5.14 26.58
N LYS A 19 13.84 5.17 27.56
CA LYS A 19 14.07 4.56 28.87
C LYS A 19 13.76 3.06 28.75
N LEU A 20 14.78 2.21 28.84
CA LEU A 20 14.68 0.78 28.60
C LEU A 20 14.97 0.02 29.90
N ASP A 21 14.19 -1.03 30.16
CA ASP A 21 14.51 -2.06 31.11
C ASP A 21 15.52 -3.07 30.53
N LEU A 22 15.93 -4.07 31.29
CA LEU A 22 16.90 -5.09 30.85
C LEU A 22 16.45 -5.83 29.59
N LYS A 23 15.15 -6.18 29.48
CA LYS A 23 14.59 -6.79 28.26
C LYS A 23 14.62 -5.83 27.09
N GLY A 24 14.27 -4.57 27.31
CA GLY A 24 14.32 -3.53 26.30
C GLY A 24 15.73 -3.31 25.74
N VAL A 25 16.75 -3.30 26.60
CA VAL A 25 18.17 -3.23 26.20
C VAL A 25 18.54 -4.41 25.30
N TYR A 26 18.13 -5.64 25.67
CA TYR A 26 18.37 -6.82 24.88
C TYR A 26 17.73 -6.75 23.48
N TYR A 27 16.47 -6.33 23.40
CA TYR A 27 15.75 -6.28 22.13
C TYR A 27 16.10 -5.08 21.26
N ILE A 28 16.43 -3.91 21.87
CA ILE A 28 16.72 -2.71 21.08
C ILE A 28 17.93 -2.90 20.16
N SER A 29 18.93 -3.65 20.60
CA SER A 29 20.11 -3.94 19.78
C SER A 29 19.76 -4.63 18.46
N LYS A 30 18.78 -5.57 18.49
CA LYS A 30 18.28 -6.27 17.30
C LYS A 30 17.49 -5.32 16.38
N ILE A 31 16.65 -4.46 16.97
CA ILE A 31 15.87 -3.46 16.23
C ILE A 31 16.80 -2.46 15.55
N ILE A 32 17.84 -1.98 16.22
CA ILE A 32 18.84 -1.07 15.64
C ILE A 32 19.55 -1.72 14.44
N LYS A 33 19.97 -2.98 14.55
CA LYS A 33 20.56 -3.72 13.42
C LYS A 33 19.60 -3.77 12.22
N LYS A 34 18.31 -4.06 12.45
CA LYS A 34 17.29 -4.12 11.40
C LYS A 34 16.92 -2.75 10.84
N SER A 35 17.10 -1.68 11.61
CA SER A 35 16.82 -0.31 11.14
C SER A 35 17.70 0.13 9.97
N LYS A 36 18.89 -0.45 9.82
CA LYS A 36 19.80 -0.23 8.69
C LYS A 36 19.26 -0.84 7.38
N ILE A 37 18.37 -1.84 7.47
CA ILE A 37 17.78 -2.52 6.31
C ILE A 37 16.51 -1.80 5.84
N GLY A 38 15.71 -1.25 6.78
CA GLY A 38 14.50 -0.49 6.48
C GLY A 38 13.33 -0.83 7.41
N ASP A 39 12.25 -0.06 7.29
CA ASP A 39 11.10 -0.12 8.22
C ASP A 39 10.40 -1.50 8.22
N ALA A 40 10.28 -2.15 7.06
CA ALA A 40 9.70 -3.50 6.99
C ALA A 40 10.51 -4.54 7.77
N ALA A 41 11.84 -4.38 7.84
CA ALA A 41 12.71 -5.26 8.62
C ALA A 41 12.57 -5.01 10.13
N ILE A 42 12.39 -3.74 10.53
CA ILE A 42 12.08 -3.37 11.93
C ILE A 42 10.78 -4.02 12.37
N LEU A 43 9.71 -3.81 11.58
CA LEU A 43 8.39 -4.35 11.90
C LEU A 43 8.40 -5.88 12.01
N LYS A 44 9.12 -6.55 11.11
CA LYS A 44 9.28 -8.00 11.18
C LYS A 44 10.00 -8.44 12.48
N GLU A 45 11.07 -7.76 12.87
CA GLU A 45 11.79 -8.06 14.12
C GLU A 45 10.89 -7.87 15.34
N ILE A 46 10.09 -6.81 15.36
CA ILE A 46 9.12 -6.56 16.45
C ILE A 46 8.10 -7.71 16.55
N ILE A 47 7.58 -8.21 15.41
CA ILE A 47 6.67 -9.36 15.41
C ILE A 47 7.37 -10.61 15.96
N ASP A 48 8.60 -10.84 15.54
CA ASP A 48 9.38 -12.00 15.98
C ASP A 48 9.67 -11.93 17.49
N ILE A 49 9.89 -10.71 18.04
CA ILE A 49 10.00 -10.47 19.48
C ILE A 49 8.69 -10.81 20.19
N PHE A 50 7.55 -10.25 19.73
CA PHE A 50 6.25 -10.55 20.33
C PHE A 50 5.92 -12.04 20.31
N LYS A 51 6.24 -12.74 19.20
CA LYS A 51 6.05 -14.18 19.09
C LYS A 51 6.87 -14.93 20.13
N LYS A 52 8.12 -14.54 20.39
CA LYS A 52 8.99 -15.12 21.42
C LYS A 52 8.46 -14.92 22.84
N GLU A 53 7.82 -13.76 23.08
CA GLU A 53 7.16 -13.44 24.35
C GLU A 53 5.74 -14.02 24.46
N GLY A 54 5.35 -14.95 23.57
CA GLY A 54 4.03 -15.58 23.57
C GLY A 54 2.87 -14.70 23.15
N ILE A 55 3.15 -13.52 22.55
CA ILE A 55 2.14 -12.56 22.12
C ILE A 55 1.85 -12.76 20.63
N LYS A 56 0.58 -13.07 20.29
CA LYS A 56 0.14 -13.27 18.90
C LYS A 56 -0.17 -11.94 18.22
N THR A 57 0.52 -11.64 17.13
CA THR A 57 0.16 -10.51 16.26
C THR A 57 -1.02 -10.88 15.37
N ILE A 58 -2.09 -10.07 15.44
CA ILE A 58 -3.30 -10.20 14.59
C ILE A 58 -3.31 -9.12 13.53
N SER A 59 -4.13 -9.33 12.47
CA SER A 59 -4.25 -8.36 11.37
C SER A 59 -4.80 -7.04 11.85
N SER A 60 -4.28 -5.93 11.32
CA SER A 60 -4.81 -4.59 11.56
C SER A 60 -6.29 -4.42 11.16
N THR A 61 -6.78 -5.28 10.26
CA THR A 61 -8.17 -5.29 9.80
C THR A 61 -9.00 -6.43 10.40
N PHE A 62 -8.54 -7.04 11.49
CA PHE A 62 -9.24 -8.17 12.13
C PHE A 62 -10.62 -7.76 12.66
N PHE A 63 -10.72 -6.57 13.26
CA PHE A 63 -11.97 -6.03 13.81
C PHE A 63 -12.73 -5.11 12.83
N THR A 64 -12.14 -4.82 11.67
CA THR A 64 -12.67 -3.90 10.65
C THR A 64 -12.52 -4.51 9.25
N PRO A 65 -13.14 -5.70 9.00
CA PRO A 65 -12.99 -6.41 7.73
C PRO A 65 -13.53 -5.61 6.54
N GLU A 66 -14.45 -4.67 6.77
CA GLU A 66 -15.02 -3.76 5.79
C GLU A 66 -14.00 -2.80 5.16
N LEU A 67 -12.85 -2.59 5.82
CA LEU A 67 -11.74 -1.83 5.26
C LEU A 67 -10.96 -2.59 4.19
N ASN A 68 -11.24 -3.89 4.01
CA ASN A 68 -10.62 -4.74 2.99
C ASN A 68 -11.58 -5.01 1.85
N PHE A 69 -11.36 -4.39 0.72
CA PHE A 69 -12.20 -4.62 -0.45
C PHE A 69 -11.98 -6.01 -1.05
N SER A 70 -13.09 -6.67 -1.36
CA SER A 70 -13.13 -7.92 -2.14
C SER A 70 -12.96 -7.64 -3.63
N ARG A 71 -12.80 -8.71 -4.44
CA ARG A 71 -12.72 -8.59 -5.89
C ARG A 71 -13.98 -7.93 -6.45
N GLY A 72 -13.81 -6.96 -7.33
CA GLY A 72 -14.93 -6.29 -7.98
C GLY A 72 -14.57 -4.90 -8.49
N ASN A 73 -15.50 -4.30 -9.19
CA ASN A 73 -15.47 -2.87 -9.52
C ASN A 73 -16.48 -2.16 -8.60
N TYR A 74 -16.02 -1.13 -7.90
CA TYR A 74 -16.77 -0.44 -6.84
C TYR A 74 -17.41 0.88 -7.31
N THR A 75 -17.25 1.22 -8.59
CA THR A 75 -17.70 2.48 -9.16
C THR A 75 -18.55 2.25 -10.41
N LYS A 76 -19.31 3.26 -10.82
CA LYS A 76 -20.08 3.24 -12.08
C LYS A 76 -19.17 3.08 -13.29
N ASN A 77 -18.03 3.79 -13.33
CA ASN A 77 -17.04 3.67 -14.37
C ASN A 77 -16.23 2.37 -14.22
N LYS A 78 -15.82 1.81 -15.34
CA LYS A 78 -14.99 0.61 -15.45
C LYS A 78 -13.77 0.89 -16.34
N PRO A 79 -12.65 0.17 -16.16
CA PRO A 79 -11.49 0.32 -17.05
C PRO A 79 -11.82 -0.15 -18.47
N ASP A 80 -11.45 0.68 -19.44
CA ASP A 80 -11.51 0.31 -20.87
C ASP A 80 -10.35 -0.63 -21.28
N ASN A 81 -10.23 -0.97 -22.57
CA ASN A 81 -9.21 -1.89 -23.03
C ASN A 81 -7.78 -1.33 -22.94
N ASN A 82 -7.61 -0.02 -23.08
CA ASN A 82 -6.32 0.64 -22.90
C ASN A 82 -5.94 0.63 -21.41
N ASP A 83 -6.88 0.99 -20.52
CA ASP A 83 -6.69 0.91 -19.09
C ASP A 83 -6.30 -0.52 -18.65
N LYS A 84 -6.94 -1.56 -19.21
CA LYS A 84 -6.62 -2.96 -18.90
C LYS A 84 -5.20 -3.33 -19.29
N ARG A 85 -4.70 -2.84 -20.44
CA ARG A 85 -3.28 -3.02 -20.85
C ARG A 85 -2.32 -2.33 -19.89
N ASP A 86 -2.60 -1.08 -19.56
CA ASP A 86 -1.79 -0.29 -18.64
C ASP A 86 -1.75 -0.90 -17.24
N ILE A 87 -2.89 -1.38 -16.73
CA ILE A 87 -2.99 -2.14 -15.47
C ILE A 87 -2.11 -3.39 -15.54
N LYS A 88 -2.20 -4.19 -16.63
CA LYS A 88 -1.40 -5.40 -16.80
C LYS A 88 0.09 -5.12 -16.78
N ASN A 89 0.52 -4.06 -17.48
CA ASN A 89 1.92 -3.64 -17.51
C ASN A 89 2.39 -3.17 -16.12
N ALA A 90 1.65 -2.29 -15.45
CA ALA A 90 1.99 -1.81 -14.12
C ALA A 90 2.11 -2.96 -13.11
N ILE A 91 1.19 -3.92 -13.14
CA ILE A 91 1.25 -5.12 -12.29
C ILE A 91 2.48 -5.97 -12.60
N LYS A 92 2.82 -6.17 -13.88
CA LYS A 92 4.02 -6.92 -14.31
C LYS A 92 5.28 -6.30 -13.74
N PHE A 93 5.41 -4.97 -13.77
CA PHE A 93 6.56 -4.26 -13.19
C PHE A 93 6.60 -4.36 -11.66
N LEU A 94 5.45 -4.23 -10.97
CA LEU A 94 5.40 -4.44 -9.51
C LEU A 94 5.81 -5.86 -9.13
N HIS A 95 5.44 -6.87 -9.92
CA HIS A 95 5.87 -8.25 -9.69
C HIS A 95 7.34 -8.52 -9.98
N LYS A 96 7.97 -7.75 -10.86
CA LYS A 96 9.42 -7.83 -11.13
C LYS A 96 10.26 -7.11 -10.08
N SER A 97 9.67 -6.25 -9.23
CA SER A 97 10.41 -5.54 -8.18
C SER A 97 11.15 -6.52 -7.27
N LYS A 98 12.35 -6.13 -6.81
CA LYS A 98 13.16 -6.95 -5.89
C LYS A 98 12.40 -7.19 -4.57
N PRO A 99 12.59 -8.37 -3.92
CA PRO A 99 12.11 -8.58 -2.56
C PRO A 99 12.63 -7.46 -1.63
N TYR A 100 11.79 -7.03 -0.67
CA TYR A 100 12.08 -5.93 0.25
C TYR A 100 12.26 -4.55 -0.39
N SER A 101 11.93 -4.39 -1.68
CA SER A 101 11.93 -3.06 -2.29
C SER A 101 10.83 -2.19 -1.64
N TYR A 102 11.02 -0.88 -1.65
CA TYR A 102 10.01 0.09 -1.18
C TYR A 102 8.83 0.22 -2.14
N ILE A 103 8.92 -0.33 -3.37
CA ILE A 103 7.94 -0.15 -4.43
C ILE A 103 6.66 -0.93 -4.13
N GLN A 104 5.56 -0.22 -3.98
CA GLN A 104 4.20 -0.78 -3.81
C GLN A 104 3.18 -0.13 -4.73
N ALA A 105 3.59 0.90 -5.51
CA ALA A 105 2.72 1.58 -6.45
C ALA A 105 3.41 1.80 -7.79
N ALA A 106 2.60 1.77 -8.86
CA ALA A 106 2.99 2.11 -10.21
C ALA A 106 1.84 2.81 -10.92
N VAL A 107 2.17 3.74 -11.82
CA VAL A 107 1.19 4.31 -12.75
C VAL A 107 1.47 3.77 -14.14
N GLY A 108 0.48 3.08 -14.72
CA GLY A 108 0.49 2.64 -16.11
C GLY A 108 -0.22 3.64 -16.98
N ARG A 109 0.37 3.94 -18.16
CA ARG A 109 -0.23 4.80 -19.17
C ARG A 109 0.42 4.58 -20.54
N ASN A 110 -0.40 4.34 -21.58
CA ASN A 110 0.06 4.19 -22.97
C ASN A 110 1.31 3.28 -23.07
N ASN A 111 1.27 2.12 -22.41
CA ASN A 111 2.36 1.16 -22.26
C ASN A 111 3.58 1.65 -21.42
N LEU A 112 3.63 2.87 -20.98
CA LEU A 112 4.65 3.36 -20.06
C LEU A 112 4.28 3.03 -18.61
N VAL A 113 5.29 2.77 -17.78
CA VAL A 113 5.10 2.50 -16.35
C VAL A 113 6.02 3.38 -15.53
N ILE A 114 5.43 4.18 -14.66
CA ILE A 114 6.14 5.01 -13.68
C ILE A 114 6.06 4.30 -12.34
N LEU A 115 7.21 4.02 -11.74
CA LEU A 115 7.30 3.33 -10.45
C LEU A 115 7.46 4.33 -9.30
N GLU A 116 6.88 3.98 -8.17
CA GLU A 116 7.09 4.66 -6.90
C GLU A 116 8.57 4.67 -6.52
N LYS A 117 9.04 5.80 -5.99
CA LYS A 117 10.38 5.96 -5.42
C LYS A 117 10.33 5.99 -3.89
N GLN A 118 11.47 6.14 -3.23
CA GLN A 118 11.59 6.16 -1.75
C GLN A 118 10.66 7.16 -1.05
N LYS A 119 10.35 8.28 -1.69
CA LYS A 119 9.43 9.31 -1.17
C LYS A 119 7.94 8.92 -1.20
N GLY A 120 7.63 7.73 -1.75
CA GLY A 120 6.30 7.13 -1.70
C GLY A 120 5.32 7.57 -2.79
N THR A 121 4.10 7.01 -2.73
CA THR A 121 3.04 7.20 -3.74
C THR A 121 2.66 8.69 -3.91
N GLN A 122 2.61 9.44 -2.82
CA GLN A 122 2.21 10.85 -2.87
C GLN A 122 3.19 11.70 -3.68
N ASP A 123 4.50 11.48 -3.49
CA ASP A 123 5.53 12.18 -4.27
C ASP A 123 5.48 11.78 -5.75
N MET A 124 5.29 10.50 -6.05
CA MET A 124 5.09 10.02 -7.41
C MET A 124 3.92 10.74 -8.10
N LEU A 125 2.76 10.81 -7.45
CA LEU A 125 1.58 11.48 -8.01
C LEU A 125 1.78 13.00 -8.18
N LYS A 126 2.48 13.67 -7.25
CA LYS A 126 2.86 15.08 -7.40
C LYS A 126 3.77 15.31 -8.61
N ASN A 127 4.71 14.42 -8.85
CA ASN A 127 5.63 14.52 -10.00
C ASN A 127 4.90 14.26 -11.32
N ILE A 128 3.96 13.31 -11.36
CA ILE A 128 3.10 13.07 -12.53
C ILE A 128 2.25 14.31 -12.84
N LYS A 129 1.65 14.95 -11.83
CA LYS A 129 0.86 16.18 -12.01
C LYS A 129 1.66 17.30 -12.70
N LYS A 130 2.96 17.41 -12.43
CA LYS A 130 3.83 18.42 -13.06
C LYS A 130 4.10 18.14 -14.54
N GLN A 131 3.95 16.89 -14.97
CA GLN A 131 4.18 16.48 -16.35
C GLN A 131 2.86 16.62 -17.12
N LYS A 132 2.63 17.78 -17.76
CA LYS A 132 1.40 18.12 -18.50
C LYS A 132 0.94 17.06 -19.53
N ASN A 133 1.86 16.21 -19.99
CA ASN A 133 1.61 15.18 -21.01
C ASN A 133 1.12 13.84 -20.44
N ILE A 134 0.95 13.71 -19.12
CA ILE A 134 0.47 12.49 -18.49
C ILE A 134 -0.98 12.67 -18.03
N SER A 135 -1.93 12.40 -18.90
CA SER A 135 -3.35 12.27 -18.57
C SER A 135 -3.80 10.83 -18.81
N ASN A 136 -4.91 10.40 -18.21
CA ASN A 136 -5.55 9.09 -18.44
C ASN A 136 -4.80 7.84 -17.96
N GLY A 137 -3.82 7.97 -17.08
CA GLY A 137 -3.15 6.81 -16.48
C GLY A 137 -3.96 6.13 -15.37
N VAL A 138 -3.47 4.99 -14.90
CA VAL A 138 -4.10 4.20 -13.83
C VAL A 138 -3.09 3.95 -12.71
N LEU A 139 -3.46 4.27 -11.45
CA LEU A 139 -2.66 3.90 -10.29
C LEU A 139 -2.91 2.43 -9.92
N VAL A 140 -1.86 1.62 -9.90
CA VAL A 140 -1.90 0.27 -9.32
C VAL A 140 -1.15 0.29 -7.99
N LYS A 141 -1.82 -0.08 -6.88
CA LYS A 141 -1.21 -0.10 -5.55
C LYS A 141 -1.40 -1.46 -4.88
N PHE A 142 -0.31 -2.23 -4.80
CA PHE A 142 -0.27 -3.58 -4.27
C PHE A 142 0.72 -3.67 -3.10
N PRO A 143 0.56 -4.63 -2.17
CA PRO A 143 1.56 -4.89 -1.15
C PRO A 143 2.92 -5.24 -1.75
N LYS A 144 3.99 -4.84 -1.09
CA LYS A 144 5.36 -5.29 -1.41
C LYS A 144 5.45 -6.81 -1.33
N LYS A 145 6.39 -7.42 -2.08
CA LYS A 145 6.47 -8.88 -2.23
C LYS A 145 6.58 -9.67 -0.92
N LYS A 146 7.34 -9.17 0.04
CA LYS A 146 7.56 -9.83 1.34
C LYS A 146 7.01 -9.04 2.52
N GLN A 147 6.00 -8.20 2.27
CA GLN A 147 5.33 -7.43 3.30
C GLN A 147 4.48 -8.31 4.20
N ASP A 148 4.61 -8.17 5.51
CA ASP A 148 3.73 -8.83 6.45
C ASP A 148 2.37 -8.12 6.48
N LYS A 149 1.38 -8.76 5.89
CA LYS A 149 0.05 -8.19 5.72
C LYS A 149 -0.74 -8.05 7.03
N ARG A 150 -0.24 -8.60 8.13
CA ARG A 150 -0.89 -8.41 9.42
C ARG A 150 -0.70 -7.00 9.95
N ILE A 151 0.42 -6.34 9.58
CA ILE A 151 0.85 -5.08 10.20
C ILE A 151 1.11 -3.95 9.21
N ASP A 152 1.35 -4.27 7.95
CA ASP A 152 1.73 -3.27 6.95
C ASP A 152 0.95 -3.53 5.65
N LEU A 153 -0.24 -2.96 5.56
CA LEU A 153 -1.04 -2.97 4.34
C LEU A 153 -0.98 -1.60 3.66
N PRO A 154 -0.82 -1.57 2.32
CA PRO A 154 -0.93 -0.32 1.59
C PRO A 154 -2.30 0.31 1.84
N THR A 155 -2.30 1.53 2.36
CA THR A 155 -3.53 2.27 2.64
C THR A 155 -3.87 3.19 1.47
N VAL A 156 -5.13 3.23 1.12
CA VAL A 156 -5.75 4.14 0.16
C VAL A 156 -7.05 4.70 0.74
N GLY A 157 -7.55 5.79 0.19
CA GLY A 157 -8.80 6.41 0.62
C GLY A 157 -9.12 7.63 -0.22
N LEU A 158 -10.03 8.47 0.26
CA LEU A 158 -10.46 9.70 -0.42
C LEU A 158 -9.28 10.60 -0.81
N SER A 159 -8.30 10.78 0.10
CA SER A 159 -7.11 11.58 -0.17
C SER A 159 -6.30 11.04 -1.36
N THR A 160 -6.14 9.72 -1.46
CA THR A 160 -5.44 9.09 -2.59
C THR A 160 -6.17 9.35 -3.92
N LEU A 161 -7.50 9.22 -3.91
CA LEU A 161 -8.32 9.49 -5.12
C LEU A 161 -8.24 10.96 -5.56
N LYS A 162 -8.28 11.90 -4.61
CA LYS A 162 -8.08 13.34 -4.91
C LYS A 162 -6.72 13.59 -5.56
N GLN A 163 -5.66 12.95 -5.07
CA GLN A 163 -4.32 13.05 -5.66
C GLN A 163 -4.26 12.42 -7.06
N CYS A 164 -4.89 11.25 -7.26
CA CYS A 164 -5.01 10.62 -8.57
C CYS A 164 -5.75 11.52 -9.57
N LYS A 165 -6.89 12.08 -9.18
CA LYS A 165 -7.63 13.03 -10.03
C LYS A 165 -6.78 14.26 -10.38
N SER A 166 -6.09 14.83 -9.39
CA SER A 166 -5.20 15.97 -9.60
C SER A 166 -4.01 15.66 -10.52
N ALA A 167 -3.57 14.40 -10.56
CA ALA A 167 -2.54 13.88 -11.47
C ALA A 167 -3.09 13.43 -12.84
N GLY A 168 -4.39 13.63 -13.13
CA GLY A 168 -5.03 13.28 -14.39
C GLY A 168 -5.27 11.79 -14.59
N LEU A 169 -5.32 10.99 -13.50
CA LEU A 169 -5.53 9.55 -13.59
C LEU A 169 -7.03 9.19 -13.65
N LYS A 170 -7.36 8.14 -14.41
CA LYS A 170 -8.72 7.62 -14.61
C LYS A 170 -9.22 6.72 -13.49
N GLY A 171 -8.32 6.15 -12.67
CA GLY A 171 -8.74 5.25 -11.60
C GLY A 171 -7.60 4.62 -10.83
N ILE A 172 -7.99 3.76 -9.89
CA ILE A 172 -7.08 3.00 -9.06
C ILE A 172 -7.37 1.49 -9.12
N VAL A 173 -6.32 0.69 -9.01
CA VAL A 173 -6.39 -0.77 -8.93
C VAL A 173 -5.74 -1.25 -7.65
N LEU A 174 -6.47 -2.04 -6.89
CA LEU A 174 -6.07 -2.60 -5.61
C LEU A 174 -6.02 -4.12 -5.68
N LYS A 175 -5.36 -4.74 -4.70
CA LYS A 175 -5.31 -6.19 -4.58
C LYS A 175 -6.32 -6.69 -3.56
N HIS A 176 -7.09 -7.72 -3.94
CA HIS A 176 -8.08 -8.37 -3.10
C HIS A 176 -7.58 -8.63 -1.69
N LYS A 177 -8.34 -8.16 -0.70
CA LYS A 177 -8.05 -8.31 0.74
C LYS A 177 -6.58 -8.02 1.13
N SER A 178 -5.98 -7.05 0.47
CA SER A 178 -4.55 -6.75 0.64
C SER A 178 -4.23 -5.26 0.65
N ASN A 179 -5.24 -4.43 0.81
CA ASN A 179 -5.16 -2.98 0.98
C ASN A 179 -6.13 -2.57 2.07
N ILE A 180 -5.80 -1.54 2.83
CA ILE A 180 -6.75 -0.83 3.70
C ILE A 180 -7.38 0.28 2.87
N PHE A 181 -8.72 0.31 2.82
CA PHE A 181 -9.46 1.35 2.13
C PHE A 181 -10.25 2.18 3.15
N LEU A 182 -9.79 3.41 3.35
CA LEU A 182 -10.41 4.37 4.28
C LEU A 182 -11.47 5.20 3.56
N ASP A 183 -12.43 5.72 4.33
CA ASP A 183 -13.50 6.62 3.84
C ASP A 183 -14.24 6.01 2.64
N ASN A 184 -14.61 4.74 2.72
CA ASN A 184 -15.13 3.93 1.61
C ASN A 184 -16.24 4.64 0.82
N ASN A 185 -17.30 5.07 1.50
CA ASN A 185 -18.47 5.67 0.86
C ASN A 185 -18.12 7.01 0.20
N GLU A 186 -17.39 7.87 0.90
CA GLU A 186 -16.97 9.17 0.38
C GLU A 186 -16.01 9.01 -0.80
N ALA A 187 -15.10 8.05 -0.71
CA ALA A 187 -14.13 7.75 -1.77
C ALA A 187 -14.83 7.23 -3.04
N ILE A 188 -15.80 6.32 -2.90
CA ILE A 188 -16.60 5.79 -4.02
C ILE A 188 -17.45 6.91 -4.64
N ASN A 189 -18.11 7.74 -3.83
CA ASN A 189 -18.92 8.87 -4.30
C ASN A 189 -18.04 9.88 -5.05
N PHE A 190 -16.87 10.22 -4.51
CA PHE A 190 -15.90 11.08 -5.18
C PHE A 190 -15.46 10.51 -6.53
N ALA A 191 -15.13 9.21 -6.57
CA ALA A 191 -14.71 8.54 -7.80
C ALA A 191 -15.84 8.58 -8.86
N ASN A 192 -17.08 8.27 -8.48
CA ASN A 192 -18.24 8.32 -9.37
C ASN A 192 -18.47 9.73 -9.93
N LYS A 193 -18.45 10.76 -9.06
CA LYS A 193 -18.61 12.18 -9.46
C LYS A 193 -17.52 12.62 -10.45
N ASN A 194 -16.31 12.08 -10.33
CA ASN A 194 -15.17 12.44 -11.18
C ASN A 194 -14.91 11.45 -12.32
N LYS A 195 -15.86 10.56 -12.63
CA LYS A 195 -15.75 9.54 -13.69
C LYS A 195 -14.50 8.64 -13.54
N MET A 196 -14.06 8.40 -12.29
CA MET A 196 -12.95 7.52 -11.97
C MET A 196 -13.46 6.11 -11.68
N PHE A 197 -12.61 5.09 -11.86
CA PHE A 197 -12.90 3.74 -11.42
C PHE A 197 -12.06 3.30 -10.22
N ILE A 198 -12.64 2.39 -9.40
CA ILE A 198 -11.98 1.68 -8.32
C ILE A 198 -12.14 0.19 -8.59
N LEU A 199 -11.06 -0.47 -8.99
CA LEU A 199 -11.04 -1.88 -9.35
C LEU A 199 -10.22 -2.68 -8.34
N VAL A 200 -10.75 -3.81 -7.87
CA VAL A 200 -10.03 -4.75 -7.00
C VAL A 200 -9.84 -6.08 -7.73
N LYS A 201 -8.58 -6.51 -7.86
CA LYS A 201 -8.21 -7.74 -8.61
C LYS A 201 -7.62 -8.82 -7.73
N TRP A 202 -7.76 -10.09 -8.16
CA TRP A 202 -7.11 -11.26 -7.57
C TRP A 202 -5.64 -11.38 -7.99
N LYS A 203 -4.95 -12.33 -7.34
CA LYS A 203 -3.56 -12.66 -7.63
C LYS A 203 -3.37 -13.34 -8.99
N LYS A 204 -4.36 -14.09 -9.49
CA LYS A 204 -4.33 -14.73 -10.82
C LYS A 204 -4.64 -13.68 -11.90
N LEU A 205 -3.64 -13.30 -12.66
CA LEU A 205 -3.50 -12.01 -13.32
C LEU A 205 -3.75 -12.01 -14.82
N PHE A 206 -4.04 -13.13 -15.43
CA PHE A 206 -3.91 -13.24 -16.89
C PHE A 206 -5.19 -13.59 -17.64
N HIS A 207 -6.36 -13.55 -16.98
CA HIS A 207 -7.64 -13.64 -17.71
C HIS A 207 -8.46 -12.37 -17.43
N PHE A 208 -8.55 -11.53 -18.46
CA PHE A 208 -9.55 -10.47 -18.56
C PHE A 208 -10.81 -11.04 -19.17
#